data_1968e3add5f452b172e984fa28facafd
#
_entry.id   1968e3add5f452b172e984fa28facafd
#
_cell.length_a   1.000
_cell.length_b   1.000
_cell.length_c   1.000
_cell.angle_alpha   90.00
_cell.angle_beta   90.00
_cell.angle_gamma   90.00
#
_symmetry.space_group_name_H-M   'P 1'
#
loop_
_entity.id
_entity.type
_entity.pdbx_description
1 polymer ?
#
loop_
_entity_poly.entity_id
_entity_poly.type
_entity_poly.pdbx_seq_one_letter_code
_entity_poly.pdbx_strand_id
1 'polypeptide(L)'
;MSFKALFAAAALAASLAAPAQAQTLRWAAQNDVLTLDPHSQNHATTNAIMQHAYEGLVRFSATYQVEPALATKWTQVSPTQVRFELRKGVKFHDGTPFTADDVVFSFGRIKQPQGTMGIYVTGVKEVRKVDDSTVDMILEAPTPLLLRNLVNFFVMSKSWAEKNKTTNTQDFKNKEENFASRNVMGTGPYRITAWTPEQRITMSANADWWDKPTGNVKEVIYTPIKSDPTRVAALLSGGVDMLTDLPTQDVGRLRGESGLKILDGSEVRTIFIALDLGSPEVKGTNVTGKNVFADKRVRQALSLAIDRQAIQRTTMRGMSVPAALLVAPGVNGHDPALDAPAAANADQARKLLADAGYPNGFEMRLNCPNNRYVNDEEICQNVVAMWARIGVKATLAAENFTPFIQKMQNFDHPAYLLGWGVANFDAQYTLQSLIRTRTSGADGNFNYSRVSDATVDRLVDAMKTETDVAKRNAMIREALVRTRDEVLVIPLHHQVRPWAMKQNVTTIHRADDRPEARFTTIR
;
A
#
# COMPACT_ATOMS: atom_id res chain seq x y z
N MET A 1 -67.51 6.62 -26.61
CA MET A 1 -66.31 6.27 -25.80
C MET A 1 -65.78 7.58 -25.22
N SER A 2 -65.79 7.67 -23.90
CA SER A 2 -65.69 8.93 -23.16
C SER A 2 -64.24 9.41 -23.04
N PHE A 3 -64.03 10.70 -23.30
CA PHE A 3 -62.74 11.42 -23.16
C PHE A 3 -62.05 11.26 -21.79
N LYS A 4 -62.72 10.74 -20.78
CA LYS A 4 -62.20 10.47 -19.43
C LYS A 4 -61.34 9.21 -19.37
N ALA A 5 -61.47 8.27 -20.30
CA ALA A 5 -60.66 7.04 -20.31
C ALA A 5 -59.26 7.22 -20.91
N LEU A 6 -59.04 8.22 -21.79
CA LEU A 6 -57.73 8.53 -22.37
C LEU A 6 -56.82 9.28 -21.41
N PHE A 7 -57.36 10.07 -20.47
CA PHE A 7 -56.54 10.76 -19.46
C PHE A 7 -56.02 9.86 -18.35
N ALA A 8 -56.76 8.80 -18.02
CA ALA A 8 -56.35 7.83 -17.00
C ALA A 8 -55.20 6.91 -17.49
N ALA A 9 -55.18 6.58 -18.79
CA ALA A 9 -54.10 5.78 -19.39
C ALA A 9 -52.77 6.56 -19.56
N ALA A 10 -52.86 7.88 -19.82
CA ALA A 10 -51.68 8.74 -19.91
C ALA A 10 -51.04 9.03 -18.54
N ALA A 11 -51.82 9.09 -17.46
CA ALA A 11 -51.33 9.27 -16.09
C ALA A 11 -50.64 8.01 -15.52
N LEU A 12 -51.07 6.81 -15.96
CA LEU A 12 -50.44 5.55 -15.51
C LEU A 12 -49.10 5.24 -16.22
N ALA A 13 -48.91 5.76 -17.44
CA ALA A 13 -47.64 5.59 -18.17
C ALA A 13 -46.53 6.55 -17.71
N ALA A 14 -46.88 7.68 -17.07
CA ALA A 14 -45.90 8.64 -16.54
C ALA A 14 -45.30 8.24 -15.18
N SER A 15 -45.87 7.26 -14.49
CA SER A 15 -45.42 6.85 -13.15
C SER A 15 -44.33 5.73 -13.13
N LEU A 16 -43.88 5.26 -14.29
CA LEU A 16 -42.87 4.18 -14.38
C LEU A 16 -41.47 4.63 -14.81
N ALA A 17 -41.27 5.91 -15.07
CA ALA A 17 -39.94 6.47 -15.25
C ALA A 17 -39.45 7.04 -13.91
N ALA A 18 -39.20 6.17 -12.92
CA ALA A 18 -38.32 6.55 -11.84
C ALA A 18 -36.95 6.89 -12.48
N PRO A 19 -36.40 8.09 -12.29
CA PRO A 19 -35.09 8.38 -12.80
C PRO A 19 -34.18 7.30 -12.25
N ALA A 20 -33.45 6.59 -13.13
CA ALA A 20 -32.38 5.72 -12.73
C ALA A 20 -31.38 6.62 -11.98
N GLN A 21 -31.51 6.67 -10.66
CA GLN A 21 -30.65 7.46 -9.82
C GLN A 21 -29.23 6.99 -10.12
N ALA A 22 -28.42 7.88 -10.67
CA ALA A 22 -27.02 7.55 -10.95
C ALA A 22 -26.42 6.99 -9.66
N GLN A 23 -25.98 5.73 -9.70
CA GLN A 23 -25.45 5.06 -8.54
C GLN A 23 -24.07 5.63 -8.25
N THR A 24 -24.05 6.75 -7.55
CA THR A 24 -22.85 7.49 -7.15
C THR A 24 -22.37 6.98 -5.80
N LEU A 25 -21.16 6.48 -5.76
CA LEU A 25 -20.46 6.13 -4.52
C LEU A 25 -19.65 7.34 -4.05
N ARG A 26 -20.06 7.95 -2.94
CA ARG A 26 -19.29 8.99 -2.25
C ARG A 26 -18.39 8.31 -1.22
N TRP A 27 -17.12 8.23 -1.52
CA TRP A 27 -16.10 7.54 -0.71
C TRP A 27 -15.13 8.55 -0.12
N ALA A 28 -14.89 8.49 1.19
CA ALA A 28 -13.88 9.29 1.88
C ALA A 28 -12.80 8.41 2.52
N ALA A 29 -11.58 8.92 2.48
CA ALA A 29 -10.42 8.37 3.18
C ALA A 29 -9.55 9.51 3.71
N GLN A 30 -8.50 9.18 4.47
CA GLN A 30 -7.64 10.19 5.11
C GLN A 30 -6.74 10.93 4.12
N ASN A 31 -6.20 10.21 3.13
CA ASN A 31 -5.13 10.71 2.27
C ASN A 31 -5.61 11.02 0.86
N ASP A 32 -5.00 12.01 0.20
CA ASP A 32 -5.13 12.21 -1.25
C ASP A 32 -4.09 11.37 -2.02
N VAL A 33 -4.26 11.29 -3.34
CA VAL A 33 -3.23 10.75 -4.24
C VAL A 33 -2.05 11.72 -4.30
N LEU A 34 -0.85 11.18 -4.51
CA LEU A 34 0.35 12.00 -4.69
C LEU A 34 0.47 12.51 -6.14
N THR A 35 -0.04 11.75 -7.08
CA THR A 35 0.05 11.99 -8.53
C THR A 35 -0.95 11.11 -9.27
N LEU A 36 -1.28 11.46 -10.52
CA LEU A 36 -2.00 10.59 -11.44
C LEU A 36 -1.06 9.86 -12.44
N ASP A 37 0.25 10.08 -12.34
CA ASP A 37 1.23 9.31 -13.14
C ASP A 37 1.38 7.89 -12.56
N PRO A 38 0.98 6.83 -13.30
CA PRO A 38 0.90 5.47 -12.77
C PRO A 38 2.27 4.82 -12.49
N HIS A 39 3.37 5.44 -12.94
CA HIS A 39 4.72 4.89 -12.78
C HIS A 39 5.58 5.67 -11.79
N SER A 40 5.09 6.82 -11.29
CA SER A 40 5.88 7.73 -10.45
C SER A 40 5.99 7.25 -9.00
N GLN A 41 4.86 7.04 -8.30
CA GLN A 41 4.87 6.84 -6.87
C GLN A 41 4.23 5.52 -6.43
N ASN A 42 5.01 4.68 -5.76
CA ASN A 42 4.50 3.48 -5.07
C ASN A 42 3.88 3.87 -3.73
N HIS A 43 2.68 4.42 -3.78
CA HIS A 43 1.90 4.90 -2.63
C HIS A 43 0.52 4.23 -2.60
N ALA A 44 0.13 3.68 -1.44
CA ALA A 44 -1.07 2.85 -1.33
C ALA A 44 -2.34 3.55 -1.82
N THR A 45 -2.62 4.78 -1.36
CA THR A 45 -3.80 5.55 -1.78
C THR A 45 -3.76 5.89 -3.26
N THR A 46 -2.58 6.30 -3.78
CA THR A 46 -2.39 6.55 -5.21
C THR A 46 -2.70 5.31 -6.02
N ASN A 47 -2.15 4.15 -5.64
CA ASN A 47 -2.39 2.89 -6.34
C ASN A 47 -3.85 2.43 -6.22
N ALA A 48 -4.51 2.67 -5.06
CA ALA A 48 -5.93 2.36 -4.85
C ALA A 48 -6.85 3.15 -5.80
N ILE A 49 -6.51 4.39 -6.10
CA ILE A 49 -7.24 5.21 -7.08
C ILE A 49 -6.86 4.82 -8.52
N MET A 50 -5.55 4.66 -8.79
CA MET A 50 -5.06 4.37 -10.15
C MET A 50 -5.58 3.05 -10.72
N GLN A 51 -5.77 2.01 -9.90
CA GLN A 51 -6.32 0.71 -10.35
C GLN A 51 -7.77 0.78 -10.87
N HIS A 52 -8.49 1.90 -10.63
CA HIS A 52 -9.79 2.12 -11.25
C HIS A 52 -9.65 2.53 -12.72
N ALA A 53 -8.56 3.18 -13.09
CA ALA A 53 -8.35 3.73 -14.42
C ALA A 53 -7.29 3.00 -15.24
N TYR A 54 -6.28 2.42 -14.61
CA TYR A 54 -5.25 1.63 -15.26
C TYR A 54 -5.37 0.15 -14.91
N GLU A 55 -4.90 -0.70 -15.81
CA GLU A 55 -4.86 -2.16 -15.63
C GLU A 55 -3.47 -2.70 -15.91
N GLY A 56 -3.13 -3.82 -15.25
CA GLY A 56 -1.94 -4.63 -15.55
C GLY A 56 -2.24 -5.72 -16.58
N LEU A 57 -1.21 -6.49 -16.92
CA LEU A 57 -1.39 -7.71 -17.74
C LEU A 57 -2.22 -8.76 -17.00
N VAL A 58 -2.07 -8.81 -15.70
CA VAL A 58 -2.82 -9.67 -14.76
C VAL A 58 -3.35 -8.81 -13.62
N ARG A 59 -4.33 -9.32 -12.88
CA ARG A 59 -4.91 -8.66 -11.71
C ARG A 59 -5.12 -9.65 -10.57
N PHE A 60 -5.38 -9.16 -9.36
CA PHE A 60 -5.87 -10.00 -8.27
C PHE A 60 -7.38 -10.18 -8.32
N SER A 61 -7.84 -11.41 -8.10
CA SER A 61 -9.23 -11.72 -7.78
C SER A 61 -9.63 -11.15 -6.43
N ALA A 62 -10.90 -11.30 -6.05
CA ALA A 62 -11.40 -10.97 -4.71
C ALA A 62 -10.67 -11.73 -3.57
N THR A 63 -10.07 -12.89 -3.88
CA THR A 63 -9.33 -13.74 -2.95
C THR A 63 -7.82 -13.74 -3.18
N TYR A 64 -7.29 -12.70 -3.88
CA TYR A 64 -5.87 -12.49 -4.16
C TYR A 64 -5.18 -13.60 -4.96
N GLN A 65 -5.95 -14.36 -5.75
CA GLN A 65 -5.40 -15.21 -6.79
C GLN A 65 -5.08 -14.36 -8.02
N VAL A 66 -3.98 -14.66 -8.69
CA VAL A 66 -3.65 -13.99 -9.96
C VAL A 66 -4.60 -14.51 -11.04
N GLU A 67 -5.27 -13.59 -11.73
CA GLU A 67 -6.18 -13.89 -12.84
C GLU A 67 -5.87 -13.04 -14.07
N PRO A 68 -6.30 -13.48 -15.28
CA PRO A 68 -6.14 -12.73 -16.52
C PRO A 68 -6.76 -11.31 -16.43
N ALA A 69 -6.06 -10.32 -17.03
CA ALA A 69 -6.58 -8.97 -17.24
C ALA A 69 -6.31 -8.54 -18.70
N LEU A 70 -5.37 -7.64 -18.96
CA LEU A 70 -4.99 -7.26 -20.34
C LEU A 70 -4.28 -8.41 -21.09
N ALA A 71 -3.69 -9.37 -20.38
CA ALA A 71 -3.31 -10.66 -20.97
C ALA A 71 -4.40 -11.69 -20.68
N THR A 72 -4.74 -12.51 -21.67
CA THR A 72 -5.71 -13.62 -21.55
C THR A 72 -5.04 -14.90 -21.11
N LYS A 73 -3.74 -15.04 -21.40
CA LYS A 73 -2.93 -16.23 -21.10
C LYS A 73 -1.46 -15.85 -21.03
N TRP A 74 -0.70 -16.62 -20.28
CA TRP A 74 0.76 -16.60 -20.27
C TRP A 74 1.33 -18.01 -20.31
N THR A 75 2.50 -18.14 -20.90
CA THR A 75 3.19 -19.43 -21.09
C THR A 75 4.67 -19.24 -20.77
N GLN A 76 5.19 -20.06 -19.87
CA GLN A 76 6.63 -20.16 -19.64
C GLN A 76 7.28 -20.83 -20.85
N VAL A 77 7.97 -20.06 -21.70
CA VAL A 77 8.65 -20.56 -22.91
C VAL A 77 10.01 -21.18 -22.57
N SER A 78 10.70 -20.56 -21.62
CA SER A 78 11.95 -21.06 -21.03
C SER A 78 12.06 -20.56 -19.59
N PRO A 79 13.02 -20.99 -18.77
CA PRO A 79 13.20 -20.48 -17.42
C PRO A 79 13.30 -18.94 -17.32
N THR A 80 13.73 -18.28 -18.40
CA THR A 80 13.93 -16.82 -18.46
C THR A 80 13.10 -16.14 -19.55
N GLN A 81 12.02 -16.78 -20.04
CA GLN A 81 11.13 -16.17 -21.02
C GLN A 81 9.69 -16.56 -20.76
N VAL A 82 8.84 -15.55 -20.57
CA VAL A 82 7.38 -15.71 -20.42
C VAL A 82 6.69 -14.98 -21.55
N ARG A 83 5.85 -15.70 -22.30
CA ARG A 83 5.01 -15.15 -23.37
C ARG A 83 3.64 -14.81 -22.83
N PHE A 84 3.15 -13.61 -23.14
CA PHE A 84 1.80 -13.14 -22.83
C PHE A 84 1.00 -12.94 -24.11
N GLU A 85 -0.18 -13.58 -24.17
CA GLU A 85 -1.19 -13.35 -25.20
C GLU A 85 -2.12 -12.24 -24.72
N LEU A 86 -2.13 -11.12 -25.44
CA LEU A 86 -2.88 -9.91 -25.04
C LEU A 86 -4.34 -10.03 -25.46
N ARG A 87 -5.22 -9.41 -24.69
CA ARG A 87 -6.65 -9.33 -24.97
C ARG A 87 -6.91 -8.43 -26.17
N LYS A 88 -7.57 -8.99 -27.18
CA LYS A 88 -7.96 -8.26 -28.40
C LYS A 88 -9.20 -7.40 -28.15
N GLY A 89 -9.31 -6.28 -28.85
CA GLY A 89 -10.48 -5.40 -28.81
C GLY A 89 -10.57 -4.48 -27.59
N VAL A 90 -9.58 -4.50 -26.69
CA VAL A 90 -9.49 -3.55 -25.59
C VAL A 90 -9.18 -2.15 -26.12
N LYS A 91 -9.85 -1.15 -25.55
CA LYS A 91 -9.65 0.27 -25.89
C LYS A 91 -9.21 1.06 -24.67
N PHE A 92 -8.33 2.01 -24.90
CA PHE A 92 -8.07 3.06 -23.92
C PHE A 92 -9.30 3.98 -23.76
N HIS A 93 -9.29 4.81 -22.74
CA HIS A 93 -10.41 5.70 -22.43
C HIS A 93 -10.75 6.71 -23.54
N ASP A 94 -9.84 7.00 -24.46
CA ASP A 94 -10.08 7.84 -25.64
C ASP A 94 -10.56 7.05 -26.87
N GLY A 95 -10.75 5.73 -26.74
CA GLY A 95 -11.18 4.85 -27.82
C GLY A 95 -10.05 4.26 -28.67
N THR A 96 -8.79 4.67 -28.46
CA THR A 96 -7.64 4.10 -29.17
C THR A 96 -7.41 2.65 -28.75
N PRO A 97 -6.96 1.77 -29.66
CA PRO A 97 -6.77 0.36 -29.36
C PRO A 97 -5.54 0.14 -28.46
N PHE A 98 -5.66 -0.82 -27.52
CA PHE A 98 -4.54 -1.35 -26.76
C PHE A 98 -3.79 -2.41 -27.58
N THR A 99 -2.45 -2.32 -27.59
CA THR A 99 -1.57 -3.23 -28.32
C THR A 99 -0.30 -3.55 -27.54
N ALA A 100 0.51 -4.46 -28.10
CA ALA A 100 1.82 -4.80 -27.57
C ALA A 100 2.79 -3.59 -27.45
N ASP A 101 2.64 -2.59 -28.31
CA ASP A 101 3.48 -1.38 -28.26
C ASP A 101 3.27 -0.60 -26.94
N ASP A 102 2.05 -0.60 -26.39
CA ASP A 102 1.74 0.04 -25.13
C ASP A 102 2.38 -0.69 -23.94
N VAL A 103 2.45 -2.03 -24.01
CA VAL A 103 3.13 -2.84 -22.98
C VAL A 103 4.63 -2.58 -22.99
N VAL A 104 5.26 -2.59 -24.17
CA VAL A 104 6.70 -2.30 -24.34
C VAL A 104 7.03 -0.88 -23.86
N PHE A 105 6.23 0.10 -24.26
CA PHE A 105 6.36 1.49 -23.82
C PHE A 105 6.26 1.62 -22.30
N SER A 106 5.22 1.03 -21.71
CA SER A 106 4.97 1.11 -20.26
C SER A 106 6.11 0.46 -19.47
N PHE A 107 6.68 -0.64 -19.97
CA PHE A 107 7.84 -1.28 -19.35
C PHE A 107 9.08 -0.37 -19.38
N GLY A 108 9.38 0.27 -20.50
CA GLY A 108 10.48 1.24 -20.57
C GLY A 108 10.28 2.41 -19.61
N ARG A 109 9.04 2.89 -19.49
CA ARG A 109 8.69 4.02 -18.67
C ARG A 109 8.76 3.73 -17.17
N ILE A 110 8.22 2.59 -16.69
CA ILE A 110 8.22 2.22 -15.26
C ILE A 110 9.63 1.97 -14.71
N LYS A 111 10.60 1.62 -15.56
CA LYS A 111 12.02 1.42 -15.18
C LYS A 111 12.80 2.73 -15.02
N GLN A 112 12.24 3.86 -15.37
CA GLN A 112 12.96 5.13 -15.26
C GLN A 112 13.25 5.48 -13.79
N PRO A 113 14.45 5.97 -13.46
CA PRO A 113 14.95 6.05 -12.08
C PRO A 113 14.25 7.09 -11.21
N GLN A 114 13.51 8.05 -11.80
CA GLN A 114 12.75 9.04 -11.05
C GLN A 114 11.46 8.49 -10.43
N GLY A 115 10.96 7.34 -10.89
CA GLY A 115 9.80 6.65 -10.35
C GLY A 115 10.16 5.60 -9.30
N THR A 116 9.21 5.24 -8.45
CA THR A 116 9.39 4.20 -7.43
C THR A 116 8.63 2.90 -7.75
N MET A 117 7.92 2.86 -8.89
CA MET A 117 7.13 1.68 -9.32
C MET A 117 8.00 0.59 -9.99
N GLY A 118 9.25 0.87 -10.33
CA GLY A 118 10.18 -0.07 -10.96
C GLY A 118 10.41 -1.38 -10.19
N ILE A 119 10.12 -1.39 -8.89
CA ILE A 119 10.19 -2.59 -8.04
C ILE A 119 9.31 -3.74 -8.58
N TYR A 120 8.20 -3.43 -9.23
CA TYR A 120 7.27 -4.42 -9.76
C TYR A 120 7.72 -5.09 -11.07
N VAL A 121 8.76 -4.58 -11.69
CA VAL A 121 9.37 -5.16 -12.90
C VAL A 121 10.83 -5.58 -12.66
N THR A 122 11.25 -5.68 -11.39
CA THR A 122 12.58 -6.19 -11.03
C THR A 122 12.76 -7.60 -11.57
N GLY A 123 13.94 -7.88 -12.14
CA GLY A 123 14.26 -9.16 -12.79
C GLY A 123 13.75 -9.29 -14.22
N VAL A 124 12.95 -8.34 -14.73
CA VAL A 124 12.60 -8.27 -16.15
C VAL A 124 13.67 -7.45 -16.88
N LYS A 125 14.41 -8.13 -17.77
CA LYS A 125 15.45 -7.51 -18.60
C LYS A 125 14.84 -6.68 -19.72
N GLU A 126 13.85 -7.24 -20.41
CA GLU A 126 13.30 -6.69 -21.64
C GLU A 126 11.87 -7.18 -21.85
N VAL A 127 11.04 -6.38 -22.50
CA VAL A 127 9.76 -6.77 -23.07
C VAL A 127 9.84 -6.60 -24.57
N ARG A 128 9.63 -7.69 -25.32
CA ARG A 128 9.68 -7.74 -26.78
C ARG A 128 8.30 -7.89 -27.35
N LYS A 129 7.96 -7.05 -28.31
CA LYS A 129 6.80 -7.25 -29.16
C LYS A 129 7.06 -8.43 -30.11
N VAL A 130 6.16 -9.42 -30.11
CA VAL A 130 6.16 -10.51 -31.09
C VAL A 130 5.24 -10.14 -32.26
N ASP A 131 4.02 -9.70 -31.92
CA ASP A 131 3.03 -9.12 -32.82
C ASP A 131 2.15 -8.13 -32.03
N ASP A 132 1.08 -7.58 -32.64
CA ASP A 132 0.23 -6.58 -31.97
C ASP A 132 -0.53 -7.11 -30.75
N SER A 133 -0.64 -8.42 -30.60
CA SER A 133 -1.36 -9.09 -29.51
C SER A 133 -0.50 -10.08 -28.71
N THR A 134 0.83 -10.04 -28.87
CA THR A 134 1.73 -10.95 -28.18
C THR A 134 3.01 -10.23 -27.76
N VAL A 135 3.41 -10.40 -26.50
CA VAL A 135 4.69 -9.93 -25.99
C VAL A 135 5.44 -11.04 -25.28
N ASP A 136 6.77 -11.03 -25.40
CA ASP A 136 7.68 -11.85 -24.63
C ASP A 136 8.36 -11.00 -23.55
N MET A 137 8.25 -11.39 -22.29
CA MET A 137 9.07 -10.86 -21.21
C MET A 137 10.31 -11.73 -21.07
N ILE A 138 11.46 -11.12 -21.25
CA ILE A 138 12.77 -11.75 -21.07
C ILE A 138 13.26 -11.40 -19.67
N LEU A 139 13.56 -12.40 -18.87
CA LEU A 139 13.98 -12.28 -17.49
C LEU A 139 15.50 -12.36 -17.39
N GLU A 140 16.07 -11.70 -16.40
CA GLU A 140 17.50 -11.81 -16.05
C GLU A 140 17.82 -13.20 -15.48
N ALA A 141 16.88 -13.75 -14.72
CA ALA A 141 16.88 -15.07 -14.13
C ALA A 141 15.43 -15.53 -13.90
N PRO A 142 15.16 -16.81 -13.59
CA PRO A 142 13.83 -17.26 -13.18
C PRO A 142 13.26 -16.34 -12.08
N THR A 143 12.00 -15.88 -12.25
CA THR A 143 11.40 -14.89 -11.36
C THR A 143 10.06 -15.41 -10.84
N PRO A 144 10.03 -16.10 -9.68
CA PRO A 144 8.83 -16.77 -9.14
C PRO A 144 7.64 -15.85 -8.90
N LEU A 145 7.91 -14.57 -8.60
CA LEU A 145 6.89 -13.57 -8.28
C LEU A 145 6.48 -12.70 -9.47
N LEU A 146 6.94 -13.00 -10.68
CA LEU A 146 6.66 -12.18 -11.85
C LEU A 146 5.18 -11.79 -11.95
N LEU A 147 4.29 -12.77 -11.97
CA LEU A 147 2.86 -12.52 -12.15
C LEU A 147 2.25 -11.69 -11.01
N ARG A 148 2.64 -11.95 -9.76
CA ARG A 148 2.18 -11.17 -8.60
C ARG A 148 2.64 -9.72 -8.66
N ASN A 149 3.85 -9.49 -9.11
CA ASN A 149 4.41 -8.15 -9.27
C ASN A 149 3.72 -7.41 -10.41
N LEU A 150 3.44 -8.09 -11.53
CA LEU A 150 2.79 -7.50 -12.72
C LEU A 150 1.34 -7.05 -12.49
N VAL A 151 0.69 -7.40 -11.37
CA VAL A 151 -0.59 -6.80 -10.97
C VAL A 151 -0.47 -5.29 -10.79
N ASN A 152 0.70 -4.79 -10.35
CA ASN A 152 0.98 -3.37 -10.17
C ASN A 152 1.76 -2.75 -11.36
N PHE A 153 1.94 -3.49 -12.44
CA PHE A 153 2.49 -2.99 -13.69
C PHE A 153 1.37 -2.40 -14.55
N PHE A 154 1.03 -1.15 -14.29
CA PHE A 154 -0.02 -0.45 -15.02
C PHE A 154 0.39 -0.13 -16.45
N VAL A 155 -0.47 -0.47 -17.42
CA VAL A 155 -0.22 -0.18 -18.83
C VAL A 155 -0.83 1.16 -19.20
N MET A 156 -0.03 2.00 -19.87
CA MET A 156 -0.34 3.34 -20.31
C MET A 156 -0.31 3.44 -21.84
N SER A 157 -1.20 4.23 -22.43
CA SER A 157 -1.21 4.46 -23.89
C SER A 157 0.06 5.16 -24.34
N LYS A 158 0.82 4.51 -25.24
CA LYS A 158 2.02 5.07 -25.85
C LYS A 158 1.69 6.32 -26.68
N SER A 159 0.69 6.21 -27.55
CA SER A 159 0.30 7.31 -28.45
C SER A 159 -0.17 8.54 -27.69
N TRP A 160 -0.92 8.34 -26.60
CA TRP A 160 -1.34 9.43 -25.73
C TRP A 160 -0.13 10.08 -25.02
N ALA A 161 0.80 9.28 -24.52
CA ALA A 161 1.99 9.77 -23.84
C ALA A 161 2.90 10.58 -24.78
N GLU A 162 3.08 10.11 -26.01
CA GLU A 162 3.84 10.82 -27.06
C GLU A 162 3.17 12.14 -27.44
N LYS A 163 1.86 12.11 -27.71
CA LYS A 163 1.06 13.31 -28.05
C LYS A 163 1.15 14.39 -26.99
N ASN A 164 1.14 14.01 -25.72
CA ASN A 164 1.12 14.93 -24.58
C ASN A 164 2.52 15.17 -23.97
N LYS A 165 3.59 14.72 -24.64
CA LYS A 165 4.98 14.91 -24.20
C LYS A 165 5.24 14.42 -22.77
N THR A 166 4.65 13.28 -22.40
CA THR A 166 4.74 12.67 -21.08
C THR A 166 5.31 11.24 -21.15
N THR A 167 6.27 11.03 -22.07
CA THR A 167 6.98 9.75 -22.22
C THR A 167 7.90 9.45 -21.06
N ASN A 168 8.30 10.47 -20.30
CA ASN A 168 9.08 10.30 -19.09
C ASN A 168 8.16 10.21 -17.86
N THR A 169 8.56 9.38 -16.90
CA THR A 169 7.93 9.30 -15.57
C THR A 169 8.12 10.62 -14.83
N GLN A 170 7.10 11.07 -14.10
CA GLN A 170 7.21 12.28 -13.29
C GLN A 170 8.35 12.15 -12.26
N ASP A 171 9.16 13.19 -12.14
CA ASP A 171 10.12 13.33 -11.03
C ASP A 171 9.46 14.02 -9.83
N PHE A 172 8.77 13.21 -9.05
CA PHE A 172 8.05 13.69 -7.85
C PHE A 172 9.02 14.22 -6.78
N LYS A 173 10.19 13.62 -6.65
CA LYS A 173 11.20 14.02 -5.67
C LYS A 173 11.67 15.46 -5.89
N ASN A 174 11.89 15.83 -7.14
CA ASN A 174 12.32 17.17 -7.53
C ASN A 174 11.13 18.11 -7.76
N LYS A 175 9.89 17.67 -7.45
CA LYS A 175 8.64 18.44 -7.63
C LYS A 175 8.37 18.86 -9.09
N GLU A 176 8.87 18.07 -10.04
CA GLU A 176 8.59 18.27 -11.44
C GLU A 176 7.25 17.61 -11.79
N GLU A 177 6.40 18.35 -12.48
CA GLU A 177 5.14 17.82 -13.02
C GLU A 177 5.26 17.60 -14.52
N ASN A 178 4.57 16.58 -15.03
CA ASN A 178 4.34 16.36 -16.45
C ASN A 178 2.84 16.22 -16.71
N PHE A 179 2.44 16.04 -17.97
CA PHE A 179 1.01 15.95 -18.30
C PHE A 179 0.33 14.76 -17.60
N ALA A 180 1.01 13.61 -17.43
CA ALA A 180 0.47 12.43 -16.76
C ALA A 180 0.28 12.65 -15.25
N SER A 181 0.99 13.57 -14.60
CA SER A 181 0.80 13.84 -13.17
C SER A 181 -0.60 14.39 -12.84
N ARG A 182 -1.31 14.94 -13.85
CA ARG A 182 -2.65 15.55 -13.71
C ARG A 182 -3.72 14.92 -14.59
N ASN A 183 -3.34 14.04 -15.53
CA ASN A 183 -4.24 13.46 -16.51
C ASN A 183 -4.02 11.95 -16.64
N VAL A 184 -5.08 11.22 -16.94
CA VAL A 184 -5.09 9.75 -16.97
C VAL A 184 -5.52 9.24 -18.34
N MET A 185 -4.84 8.19 -18.84
CA MET A 185 -5.22 7.47 -20.03
C MET A 185 -4.95 5.98 -19.85
N GLY A 186 -5.92 5.27 -19.32
CA GLY A 186 -5.87 3.83 -19.08
C GLY A 186 -6.98 3.07 -19.80
N THR A 187 -7.10 1.79 -19.49
CA THR A 187 -8.10 0.86 -20.04
C THR A 187 -9.16 0.45 -19.02
N GLY A 188 -9.03 0.92 -17.78
CA GLY A 188 -9.75 0.41 -16.61
C GLY A 188 -11.26 0.67 -16.59
N PRO A 189 -11.94 0.09 -15.58
CA PRO A 189 -13.40 0.16 -15.43
C PRO A 189 -13.96 1.56 -15.17
N TYR A 190 -13.11 2.51 -14.77
CA TYR A 190 -13.50 3.90 -14.52
C TYR A 190 -12.54 4.87 -15.20
N ARG A 191 -13.06 6.02 -15.59
CA ARG A 191 -12.32 7.17 -16.12
C ARG A 191 -12.21 8.22 -15.03
N ILE A 192 -11.00 8.65 -14.66
CA ILE A 192 -10.83 9.82 -13.78
C ILE A 192 -11.15 11.05 -14.62
N THR A 193 -12.23 11.75 -14.27
CA THR A 193 -12.77 12.90 -15.01
C THR A 193 -12.30 14.22 -14.44
N ALA A 194 -11.97 14.28 -13.15
CA ALA A 194 -11.45 15.47 -12.49
C ALA A 194 -10.65 15.09 -11.23
N TRP A 195 -9.61 15.83 -10.96
CA TRP A 195 -8.89 15.84 -9.69
C TRP A 195 -8.58 17.29 -9.28
N THR A 196 -9.13 17.68 -8.16
CA THR A 196 -8.76 18.91 -7.43
C THR A 196 -7.99 18.48 -6.18
N PRO A 197 -6.67 18.69 -6.13
CA PRO A 197 -5.83 18.25 -5.01
C PRO A 197 -6.40 18.65 -3.66
N GLU A 198 -6.32 17.73 -2.69
CA GLU A 198 -6.80 17.88 -1.33
C GLU A 198 -8.32 18.11 -1.19
N GLN A 199 -9.07 18.04 -2.29
CA GLN A 199 -10.52 18.28 -2.28
C GLN A 199 -11.31 17.10 -2.82
N ARG A 200 -11.05 16.66 -4.06
CA ARG A 200 -11.91 15.66 -4.70
C ARG A 200 -11.29 15.03 -5.94
N ILE A 201 -11.58 13.74 -6.11
CA ILE A 201 -11.41 13.02 -7.39
C ILE A 201 -12.78 12.53 -7.83
N THR A 202 -13.11 12.76 -9.08
CA THR A 202 -14.35 12.26 -9.71
C THR A 202 -14.00 11.22 -10.75
N MET A 203 -14.72 10.09 -10.71
CA MET A 203 -14.53 9.00 -11.66
C MET A 203 -15.91 8.59 -12.22
N SER A 204 -16.00 8.35 -13.52
CA SER A 204 -17.19 7.81 -14.18
C SER A 204 -16.93 6.40 -14.69
N ALA A 205 -17.94 5.52 -14.63
CA ALA A 205 -17.82 4.18 -15.17
C ALA A 205 -17.51 4.22 -16.67
N ASN A 206 -16.57 3.35 -17.08
CA ASN A 206 -16.22 3.17 -18.49
C ASN A 206 -17.21 2.19 -19.14
N ALA A 207 -18.13 2.70 -19.94
CA ALA A 207 -19.14 1.88 -20.62
C ALA A 207 -18.54 0.90 -21.63
N ASP A 208 -17.35 1.22 -22.17
CA ASP A 208 -16.63 0.41 -23.15
C ASP A 208 -15.59 -0.52 -22.51
N TRP A 209 -15.63 -0.70 -21.17
CA TRP A 209 -14.70 -1.60 -20.50
C TRP A 209 -14.90 -3.03 -21.00
N TRP A 210 -13.81 -3.71 -21.29
CA TRP A 210 -13.78 -5.05 -21.87
C TRP A 210 -14.39 -6.16 -20.98
N ASP A 211 -14.49 -5.91 -19.66
CA ASP A 211 -15.05 -6.84 -18.68
C ASP A 211 -16.34 -6.27 -18.10
N LYS A 212 -16.99 -7.01 -17.20
CA LYS A 212 -18.24 -6.57 -16.54
C LYS A 212 -18.00 -6.37 -15.05
N PRO A 213 -18.35 -5.19 -14.50
CA PRO A 213 -18.33 -5.02 -13.06
C PRO A 213 -19.40 -5.92 -12.42
N THR A 214 -19.10 -6.47 -11.24
CA THR A 214 -20.09 -7.19 -10.43
C THR A 214 -20.96 -6.24 -9.60
N GLY A 215 -20.50 -5.01 -9.41
CA GLY A 215 -21.23 -3.92 -8.79
C GLY A 215 -22.03 -3.09 -9.79
N ASN A 216 -22.68 -2.05 -9.28
CA ASN A 216 -23.56 -1.18 -10.09
C ASN A 216 -23.21 0.31 -10.04
N VAL A 217 -22.08 0.68 -9.44
CA VAL A 217 -21.61 2.06 -9.30
C VAL A 217 -21.30 2.64 -10.68
N LYS A 218 -21.89 3.81 -10.98
CA LYS A 218 -21.69 4.55 -12.24
C LYS A 218 -20.76 5.74 -12.07
N GLU A 219 -20.70 6.29 -10.88
CA GLU A 219 -19.84 7.41 -10.54
C GLU A 219 -19.20 7.19 -9.18
N VAL A 220 -17.95 7.59 -9.02
CA VAL A 220 -17.27 7.63 -7.74
C VAL A 220 -16.83 9.05 -7.47
N ILE A 221 -17.16 9.56 -6.29
CA ILE A 221 -16.64 10.82 -5.76
C ILE A 221 -15.77 10.48 -4.56
N TYR A 222 -14.46 10.53 -4.75
CA TYR A 222 -13.49 10.35 -3.69
C TYR A 222 -13.14 11.70 -3.05
N THR A 223 -13.20 11.78 -1.72
CA THR A 223 -12.90 12.99 -0.95
C THR A 223 -11.87 12.68 0.12
N PRO A 224 -10.65 13.24 0.03
CA PRO A 224 -9.67 13.15 1.12
C PRO A 224 -10.12 14.04 2.28
N ILE A 225 -10.31 13.45 3.46
CA ILE A 225 -10.70 14.18 4.69
C ILE A 225 -9.71 13.80 5.79
N LYS A 226 -8.73 14.66 6.03
CA LYS A 226 -7.62 14.41 6.98
C LYS A 226 -8.09 14.29 8.43
N SER A 227 -9.02 15.16 8.83
CA SER A 227 -9.56 15.19 10.20
C SER A 227 -10.49 14.02 10.45
N ASP A 228 -10.16 13.15 11.39
CA ASP A 228 -10.97 12.01 11.81
C ASP A 228 -12.40 12.41 12.22
N PRO A 229 -12.62 13.40 13.12
CA PRO A 229 -13.96 13.83 13.49
C PRO A 229 -14.78 14.33 12.28
N THR A 230 -14.13 15.08 11.37
CA THR A 230 -14.80 15.60 10.16
C THR A 230 -15.18 14.46 9.22
N ARG A 231 -14.31 13.46 9.07
CA ARG A 231 -14.57 12.31 8.19
C ARG A 231 -15.72 11.47 8.73
N VAL A 232 -15.77 11.21 10.03
CA VAL A 232 -16.87 10.50 10.67
C VAL A 232 -18.18 11.30 10.59
N ALA A 233 -18.15 12.62 10.84
CA ALA A 233 -19.32 13.48 10.68
C ALA A 233 -19.88 13.49 9.26
N ALA A 234 -19.02 13.43 8.24
CA ALA A 234 -19.43 13.34 6.85
C ALA A 234 -20.23 12.06 6.54
N LEU A 235 -19.86 10.91 7.16
CA LEU A 235 -20.65 9.67 7.03
C LEU A 235 -22.00 9.78 7.75
N LEU A 236 -22.00 10.27 9.00
CA LEU A 236 -23.21 10.39 9.83
C LEU A 236 -24.24 11.36 9.22
N SER A 237 -23.78 12.47 8.65
CA SER A 237 -24.65 13.45 7.96
C SER A 237 -25.12 12.98 6.59
N GLY A 238 -24.58 11.85 6.08
CA GLY A 238 -24.87 11.37 4.74
C GLY A 238 -24.14 12.11 3.62
N GLY A 239 -23.15 12.94 3.94
CA GLY A 239 -22.27 13.59 2.97
C GLY A 239 -21.41 12.60 2.19
N VAL A 240 -21.05 11.47 2.79
CA VAL A 240 -20.40 10.34 2.14
C VAL A 240 -21.16 9.03 2.41
N ASP A 241 -20.88 8.00 1.62
CA ASP A 241 -21.54 6.69 1.69
C ASP A 241 -20.63 5.62 2.29
N MET A 242 -19.31 5.82 2.20
CA MET A 242 -18.29 4.88 2.69
C MET A 242 -17.05 5.61 3.20
N LEU A 243 -16.47 5.08 4.29
CA LEU A 243 -15.16 5.44 4.83
C LEU A 243 -14.26 4.21 4.85
N THR A 244 -13.02 4.35 4.43
CA THR A 244 -12.00 3.29 4.51
C THR A 244 -10.97 3.51 5.63
N ASP A 245 -10.86 4.73 6.15
CA ASP A 245 -10.00 5.10 7.29
C ASP A 245 -10.86 5.42 8.51
N LEU A 246 -11.58 4.40 9.04
CA LEU A 246 -12.41 4.59 10.21
C LEU A 246 -11.53 4.67 11.47
N PRO A 247 -11.60 5.77 12.26
CA PRO A 247 -10.89 5.87 13.52
C PRO A 247 -11.35 4.81 14.52
N THR A 248 -10.41 4.17 15.20
CA THR A 248 -10.70 3.05 16.12
C THR A 248 -11.61 3.45 17.28
N GLN A 249 -11.53 4.70 17.76
CA GLN A 249 -12.39 5.24 18.83
C GLN A 249 -13.86 5.32 18.41
N ASP A 250 -14.16 5.42 17.11
CA ASP A 250 -15.52 5.57 16.62
C ASP A 250 -16.19 4.23 16.23
N VAL A 251 -15.41 3.14 16.11
CA VAL A 251 -15.91 1.82 15.68
C VAL A 251 -17.08 1.34 16.56
N GLY A 252 -16.92 1.40 17.89
CA GLY A 252 -17.96 0.95 18.83
C GLY A 252 -19.25 1.76 18.69
N ARG A 253 -19.14 3.08 18.58
CA ARG A 253 -20.28 3.98 18.40
C ARG A 253 -20.98 3.73 17.08
N LEU A 254 -20.24 3.67 15.96
CA LEU A 254 -20.85 3.52 14.63
C LEU A 254 -21.46 2.14 14.40
N ARG A 255 -21.03 1.09 15.11
CA ARG A 255 -21.72 -0.22 15.09
C ARG A 255 -23.14 -0.16 15.64
N GLY A 256 -23.41 0.76 16.57
CA GLY A 256 -24.74 0.98 17.14
C GLY A 256 -25.64 1.92 16.33
N GLU A 257 -25.10 2.61 15.30
CA GLU A 257 -25.87 3.57 14.51
C GLU A 257 -26.78 2.85 13.49
N SER A 258 -28.08 3.15 13.57
CA SER A 258 -29.05 2.66 12.58
C SER A 258 -28.72 3.24 11.20
N GLY A 259 -28.76 2.41 10.17
CA GLY A 259 -28.45 2.83 8.80
C GLY A 259 -26.96 2.75 8.42
N LEU A 260 -26.07 2.40 9.35
CA LEU A 260 -24.67 2.14 9.10
C LEU A 260 -24.30 0.68 9.35
N LYS A 261 -23.21 0.25 8.74
CA LYS A 261 -22.53 -1.02 9.02
C LYS A 261 -21.02 -0.87 8.97
N ILE A 262 -20.32 -1.69 9.73
CA ILE A 262 -18.87 -1.80 9.75
C ILE A 262 -18.48 -3.10 9.06
N LEU A 263 -17.53 -3.00 8.13
CA LEU A 263 -16.89 -4.14 7.52
C LEU A 263 -15.48 -4.25 8.09
N ASP A 264 -15.29 -5.19 9.03
CA ASP A 264 -13.99 -5.44 9.64
C ASP A 264 -13.11 -6.25 8.69
N GLY A 265 -11.81 -5.94 8.70
CA GLY A 265 -10.84 -6.68 7.91
C GLY A 265 -9.40 -6.43 8.34
N SER A 266 -8.58 -7.48 8.26
CA SER A 266 -7.14 -7.36 8.41
C SER A 266 -6.53 -6.73 7.19
N GLU A 267 -5.55 -5.86 7.37
CA GLU A 267 -4.70 -5.33 6.30
C GLU A 267 -3.37 -6.09 6.29
N VAL A 268 -2.80 -6.30 5.10
CA VAL A 268 -1.46 -6.89 4.94
C VAL A 268 -0.35 -5.89 5.29
N ARG A 269 -0.59 -5.07 6.31
CA ARG A 269 0.33 -4.02 6.77
C ARG A 269 0.83 -4.29 8.17
N THR A 270 2.15 -4.16 8.34
CA THR A 270 2.80 -4.15 9.65
C THR A 270 3.29 -2.76 9.98
N ILE A 271 2.94 -2.25 11.16
CA ILE A 271 3.46 -1.02 11.74
C ILE A 271 4.67 -1.37 12.59
N PHE A 272 5.76 -0.63 12.45
CA PHE A 272 7.03 -0.91 13.10
C PHE A 272 7.82 0.36 13.42
N ILE A 273 8.71 0.26 14.40
CA ILE A 273 9.77 1.24 14.65
C ILE A 273 11.05 0.72 13.99
N ALA A 274 11.76 1.62 13.33
CA ALA A 274 13.08 1.34 12.79
C ALA A 274 14.11 2.34 13.33
N LEU A 275 15.35 1.88 13.43
CA LEU A 275 16.48 2.61 14.01
C LEU A 275 17.53 2.84 12.93
N ASP A 276 18.29 3.91 13.00
CA ASP A 276 19.43 4.13 12.10
C ASP A 276 20.60 3.22 12.47
N LEU A 277 20.77 2.13 11.74
CA LEU A 277 21.82 1.15 11.96
C LEU A 277 23.10 1.41 11.14
N GLY A 278 23.04 2.32 10.18
CA GLY A 278 24.14 2.49 9.22
C GLY A 278 25.01 3.73 9.45
N SER A 279 24.60 4.70 10.25
CA SER A 279 25.44 5.84 10.58
C SER A 279 26.58 5.43 11.51
N PRO A 280 27.82 5.94 11.31
CA PRO A 280 28.90 5.79 12.30
C PRO A 280 28.53 6.43 13.65
N GLU A 281 27.86 7.57 13.62
CA GLU A 281 27.27 8.30 14.74
C GLU A 281 25.86 8.71 14.38
N VAL A 282 24.90 8.49 15.28
CA VAL A 282 23.47 8.72 15.00
C VAL A 282 23.07 10.13 15.36
N LYS A 283 22.75 10.94 14.37
CA LYS A 283 22.20 12.30 14.58
C LYS A 283 20.86 12.24 15.31
N GLY A 284 20.67 13.17 16.25
CA GLY A 284 19.43 13.22 17.04
C GLY A 284 19.43 12.29 18.24
N THR A 285 20.63 11.82 18.66
CA THR A 285 20.90 11.22 19.98
C THR A 285 21.94 12.08 20.72
N ASN A 286 22.04 11.92 22.05
CA ASN A 286 23.11 12.54 22.84
C ASN A 286 24.34 11.63 23.00
N VAL A 287 24.39 10.50 22.26
CA VAL A 287 25.54 9.58 22.25
C VAL A 287 26.46 9.99 21.11
N THR A 288 27.68 10.40 21.44
CA THR A 288 28.69 10.86 20.49
C THR A 288 29.76 9.80 20.19
N GLY A 289 30.38 9.89 19.02
CA GLY A 289 31.53 9.06 18.62
C GLY A 289 31.20 7.61 18.25
N LYS A 290 29.94 7.19 18.33
CA LYS A 290 29.50 5.85 17.95
C LYS A 290 28.01 5.77 17.65
N ASN A 291 27.62 4.70 16.96
CA ASN A 291 26.21 4.36 16.77
C ASN A 291 25.70 3.58 17.99
N VAL A 292 24.81 4.20 18.77
CA VAL A 292 24.20 3.56 19.95
C VAL A 292 23.39 2.32 19.60
N PHE A 293 22.80 2.27 18.40
CA PHE A 293 21.99 1.15 17.93
C PHE A 293 22.80 0.01 17.28
N ALA A 294 24.11 0.16 17.10
CA ALA A 294 24.98 -0.93 16.63
C ALA A 294 24.98 -2.11 17.61
N ASP A 295 24.86 -1.82 18.92
CA ASP A 295 24.76 -2.85 19.95
C ASP A 295 23.36 -3.48 19.95
N LYS A 296 23.29 -4.78 19.68
CA LYS A 296 22.05 -5.56 19.67
C LYS A 296 21.30 -5.48 21.01
N ARG A 297 22.02 -5.39 22.15
CA ARG A 297 21.42 -5.29 23.48
C ARG A 297 20.57 -4.01 23.62
N VAL A 298 21.02 -2.91 23.04
CA VAL A 298 20.25 -1.65 22.99
C VAL A 298 18.97 -1.85 22.19
N ARG A 299 19.04 -2.46 21.01
CA ARG A 299 17.87 -2.73 20.17
C ARG A 299 16.87 -3.67 20.86
N GLN A 300 17.38 -4.72 21.53
CA GLN A 300 16.57 -5.63 22.34
C GLN A 300 15.88 -4.91 23.50
N ALA A 301 16.59 -4.03 24.20
CA ALA A 301 16.04 -3.24 25.30
C ALA A 301 14.89 -2.34 24.81
N LEU A 302 15.09 -1.60 23.71
CA LEU A 302 14.07 -0.76 23.12
C LEU A 302 12.84 -1.57 22.69
N SER A 303 13.02 -2.74 22.10
CA SER A 303 11.91 -3.62 21.69
C SER A 303 11.19 -4.20 22.90
N LEU A 304 11.91 -4.67 23.92
CA LEU A 304 11.36 -5.32 25.11
C LEU A 304 10.62 -4.35 26.04
N ALA A 305 10.95 -3.05 25.97
CA ALA A 305 10.25 -2.01 26.72
C ALA A 305 8.84 -1.74 26.19
N ILE A 306 8.53 -2.12 24.93
CA ILE A 306 7.25 -1.80 24.29
C ILE A 306 6.20 -2.85 24.61
N ASP A 307 5.16 -2.45 25.37
CA ASP A 307 3.97 -3.29 25.61
C ASP A 307 2.99 -3.18 24.42
N ARG A 308 3.17 -4.11 23.46
CA ARG A 308 2.34 -4.19 22.26
C ARG A 308 0.89 -4.54 22.56
N GLN A 309 0.65 -5.30 23.64
CA GLN A 309 -0.69 -5.63 24.07
C GLN A 309 -1.41 -4.43 24.68
N ALA A 310 -0.68 -3.56 25.43
CA ALA A 310 -1.25 -2.31 25.92
C ALA A 310 -1.63 -1.39 24.74
N ILE A 311 -0.75 -1.25 23.73
CA ILE A 311 -1.07 -0.50 22.51
C ILE A 311 -2.33 -1.07 21.84
N GLN A 312 -2.45 -2.40 21.70
CA GLN A 312 -3.64 -3.04 21.15
C GLN A 312 -4.90 -2.69 21.95
N ARG A 313 -4.86 -2.85 23.28
CA ARG A 313 -6.06 -2.65 24.13
C ARG A 313 -6.48 -1.18 24.22
N THR A 314 -5.52 -0.26 24.38
CA THR A 314 -5.82 1.14 24.69
C THR A 314 -5.86 2.00 23.42
N THR A 315 -4.77 2.11 22.68
CA THR A 315 -4.66 2.99 21.51
C THR A 315 -5.43 2.42 20.33
N MET A 316 -5.27 1.12 20.06
CA MET A 316 -5.92 0.49 18.90
C MET A 316 -7.32 -0.08 19.22
N ARG A 317 -7.76 -0.04 20.48
CA ARG A 317 -9.10 -0.48 20.92
C ARG A 317 -9.47 -1.88 20.40
N GLY A 318 -8.49 -2.78 20.36
CA GLY A 318 -8.62 -4.13 19.81
C GLY A 318 -8.42 -4.24 18.30
N MET A 319 -8.30 -3.11 17.55
CA MET A 319 -8.18 -3.09 16.09
C MET A 319 -6.71 -3.19 15.65
N SER A 320 -6.00 -4.18 16.16
CA SER A 320 -4.65 -4.55 15.74
C SER A 320 -4.29 -5.93 16.26
N VAL A 321 -3.28 -6.56 15.66
CA VAL A 321 -2.71 -7.83 16.12
C VAL A 321 -1.25 -7.57 16.50
N PRO A 322 -0.83 -7.72 17.77
CA PRO A 322 0.56 -7.58 18.18
C PRO A 322 1.50 -8.42 17.33
N ALA A 323 2.61 -7.86 16.87
CA ALA A 323 3.49 -8.47 15.90
C ALA A 323 4.94 -8.63 16.37
N ALA A 324 5.58 -9.73 15.98
CA ALA A 324 7.01 -9.96 16.05
C ALA A 324 7.67 -10.06 14.66
N LEU A 325 6.89 -10.32 13.61
CA LEU A 325 7.35 -10.38 12.24
C LEU A 325 6.95 -9.12 11.44
N LEU A 326 7.67 -8.86 10.35
CA LEU A 326 7.37 -7.77 9.40
C LEU A 326 6.32 -8.13 8.34
N VAL A 327 5.70 -9.29 8.43
CA VAL A 327 4.70 -9.77 7.47
C VAL A 327 3.42 -10.16 8.20
N ALA A 328 2.31 -9.60 7.75
CA ALA A 328 1.00 -9.80 8.34
C ALA A 328 0.38 -11.15 7.93
N PRO A 329 -0.62 -11.65 8.69
CA PRO A 329 -1.43 -12.80 8.28
C PRO A 329 -1.97 -12.66 6.85
N GLY A 330 -1.95 -13.76 6.10
CA GLY A 330 -2.36 -13.79 4.68
C GLY A 330 -1.22 -13.51 3.68
N VAL A 331 -0.06 -13.08 4.14
CA VAL A 331 1.15 -12.92 3.31
C VAL A 331 1.96 -14.21 3.34
N ASN A 332 2.44 -14.67 2.19
CA ASN A 332 3.37 -15.80 2.13
C ASN A 332 4.63 -15.50 2.94
N GLY A 333 4.99 -16.40 3.86
CA GLY A 333 6.09 -16.25 4.82
C GLY A 333 5.61 -15.89 6.23
N HIS A 334 4.34 -15.51 6.44
CA HIS A 334 3.79 -15.37 7.78
C HIS A 334 3.70 -16.73 8.49
N ASP A 335 4.21 -16.79 9.72
CA ASP A 335 4.16 -17.97 10.59
C ASP A 335 3.67 -17.55 11.98
N PRO A 336 2.44 -17.92 12.37
CA PRO A 336 1.87 -17.51 13.67
C PRO A 336 2.72 -17.92 14.87
N ALA A 337 3.46 -19.03 14.77
CA ALA A 337 4.33 -19.50 15.84
C ALA A 337 5.56 -18.59 16.04
N LEU A 338 6.00 -17.92 14.98
CA LEU A 338 7.12 -16.97 15.02
C LEU A 338 6.67 -15.53 15.29
N ASP A 339 5.40 -15.24 15.09
CA ASP A 339 4.85 -13.88 15.15
C ASP A 339 4.30 -13.49 16.54
N ALA A 340 4.52 -14.32 17.55
CA ALA A 340 4.16 -14.01 18.92
C ALA A 340 5.25 -13.12 19.56
N PRO A 341 5.00 -11.83 19.84
CA PRO A 341 6.00 -10.97 20.47
C PRO A 341 6.18 -11.34 21.94
N ALA A 342 7.42 -11.20 22.42
CA ALA A 342 7.72 -11.34 23.85
C ALA A 342 6.91 -10.32 24.66
N ALA A 343 6.49 -10.72 25.87
CA ALA A 343 5.86 -9.79 26.82
C ALA A 343 6.82 -8.65 27.18
N ALA A 344 6.30 -7.46 27.35
CA ALA A 344 7.10 -6.31 27.76
C ALA A 344 7.74 -6.55 29.15
N ASN A 345 9.02 -6.19 29.28
CA ASN A 345 9.78 -6.34 30.52
C ASN A 345 10.76 -5.18 30.70
N ALA A 346 10.34 -4.16 31.43
CA ALA A 346 11.14 -2.95 31.66
C ALA A 346 12.40 -3.23 32.51
N ASP A 347 12.35 -4.19 33.45
CA ASP A 347 13.51 -4.52 34.29
C ASP A 347 14.61 -5.18 33.48
N GLN A 348 14.25 -6.15 32.64
CA GLN A 348 15.20 -6.78 31.72
C GLN A 348 15.72 -5.79 30.68
N ALA A 349 14.87 -4.87 30.20
CA ALA A 349 15.29 -3.84 29.26
C ALA A 349 16.32 -2.88 29.89
N ARG A 350 16.12 -2.44 31.15
CA ARG A 350 17.11 -1.63 31.89
C ARG A 350 18.43 -2.40 32.08
N LYS A 351 18.35 -3.69 32.40
CA LYS A 351 19.55 -4.52 32.53
C LYS A 351 20.34 -4.60 31.21
N LEU A 352 19.66 -4.83 30.09
CA LEU A 352 20.30 -4.86 28.76
C LEU A 352 20.96 -3.50 28.42
N LEU A 353 20.34 -2.37 28.75
CA LEU A 353 20.94 -1.04 28.56
C LEU A 353 22.18 -0.87 29.45
N ALA A 354 22.13 -1.26 30.72
CA ALA A 354 23.27 -1.20 31.63
C ALA A 354 24.42 -2.06 31.13
N ASP A 355 24.16 -3.30 30.72
CA ASP A 355 25.14 -4.23 30.16
C ASP A 355 25.75 -3.70 28.82
N ALA A 356 25.00 -2.85 28.08
CA ALA A 356 25.48 -2.16 26.88
C ALA A 356 26.24 -0.85 27.18
N GLY A 357 26.38 -0.46 28.47
CA GLY A 357 27.10 0.74 28.88
C GLY A 357 26.20 2.00 29.03
N TYR A 358 24.88 1.82 29.08
CA TYR A 358 23.90 2.90 29.26
C TYR A 358 23.02 2.70 30.50
N PRO A 359 23.59 2.61 31.72
CA PRO A 359 22.80 2.33 32.94
C PRO A 359 21.77 3.41 33.27
N ASN A 360 21.98 4.64 32.79
CA ASN A 360 21.06 5.76 32.97
C ASN A 360 20.25 6.06 31.68
N GLY A 361 20.32 5.20 30.68
CA GLY A 361 19.72 5.42 29.37
C GLY A 361 20.46 6.47 28.53
N PHE A 362 19.74 7.07 27.59
CA PHE A 362 20.24 8.13 26.69
C PHE A 362 19.06 8.95 26.14
N GLU A 363 19.37 10.04 25.44
CA GLU A 363 18.37 10.87 24.78
C GLU A 363 18.37 10.63 23.27
N MET A 364 17.17 10.67 22.65
CA MET A 364 17.02 10.51 21.21
C MET A 364 15.75 11.19 20.68
N ARG A 365 15.67 11.37 19.36
CA ARG A 365 14.44 11.80 18.67
C ARG A 365 13.72 10.57 18.11
N LEU A 366 12.38 10.56 18.19
CA LEU A 366 11.54 9.62 17.47
C LEU A 366 10.74 10.40 16.41
N ASN A 367 10.99 10.14 15.13
CA ASN A 367 10.23 10.72 14.03
C ASN A 367 8.97 9.89 13.77
N CYS A 368 7.83 10.56 13.64
CA CYS A 368 6.53 9.91 13.49
C CYS A 368 5.66 10.67 12.49
N PRO A 369 4.97 9.99 11.55
CA PRO A 369 3.88 10.63 10.84
C PRO A 369 2.69 10.83 11.79
N ASN A 370 1.80 11.77 11.48
CA ASN A 370 0.58 12.00 12.26
C ASN A 370 -0.70 12.05 11.41
N ASN A 371 -0.60 11.60 10.17
CA ASN A 371 -1.74 11.56 9.25
C ASN A 371 -1.61 10.45 8.21
N ARG A 372 -0.92 9.35 8.53
CA ARG A 372 -0.65 8.28 7.56
C ARG A 372 -1.22 6.94 7.98
N TYR A 373 -1.08 6.56 9.23
CA TYR A 373 -1.53 5.28 9.77
C TYR A 373 -2.58 5.52 10.86
N VAL A 374 -3.35 4.48 11.16
CA VAL A 374 -4.34 4.55 12.24
C VAL A 374 -3.63 4.83 13.57
N ASN A 375 -3.95 5.95 14.19
CA ASN A 375 -3.44 6.40 15.50
C ASN A 375 -1.89 6.49 15.58
N ASP A 376 -1.22 6.84 14.47
CA ASP A 376 0.24 6.83 14.37
C ASP A 376 0.92 7.72 15.43
N GLU A 377 0.48 8.94 15.63
CA GLU A 377 1.03 9.82 16.64
C GLU A 377 0.80 9.30 18.07
N GLU A 378 -0.39 8.79 18.39
CA GLU A 378 -0.70 8.20 19.70
C GLU A 378 0.15 6.95 19.98
N ILE A 379 0.39 6.12 18.97
CA ILE A 379 1.31 4.97 19.07
C ILE A 379 2.72 5.46 19.44
N CYS A 380 3.22 6.49 18.75
CA CYS A 380 4.54 7.06 19.03
C CYS A 380 4.62 7.67 20.45
N GLN A 381 3.58 8.38 20.91
CA GLN A 381 3.49 8.90 22.28
C GLN A 381 3.59 7.78 23.31
N ASN A 382 2.90 6.66 23.09
CA ASN A 382 3.01 5.47 23.95
C ASN A 382 4.40 4.87 23.96
N VAL A 383 5.05 4.75 22.79
CA VAL A 383 6.42 4.24 22.68
C VAL A 383 7.39 5.14 23.45
N VAL A 384 7.28 6.47 23.30
CA VAL A 384 8.09 7.45 24.06
C VAL A 384 7.91 7.27 25.57
N ALA A 385 6.66 7.15 26.04
CA ALA A 385 6.37 6.93 27.46
C ALA A 385 6.91 5.59 27.98
N MET A 386 6.87 4.54 27.18
CA MET A 386 7.41 3.22 27.53
C MET A 386 8.95 3.24 27.57
N TRP A 387 9.62 3.88 26.64
CA TRP A 387 11.07 4.05 26.63
C TRP A 387 11.57 4.90 27.80
N ALA A 388 10.81 5.92 28.23
CA ALA A 388 11.15 6.72 29.40
C ALA A 388 11.27 5.88 30.69
N ARG A 389 10.48 4.79 30.83
CA ARG A 389 10.51 3.86 31.97
C ARG A 389 11.84 3.09 32.07
N ILE A 390 12.58 2.99 30.98
CA ILE A 390 13.89 2.33 30.95
C ILE A 390 15.06 3.34 30.86
N GLY A 391 14.79 4.65 31.07
CA GLY A 391 15.79 5.71 31.05
C GLY A 391 16.07 6.30 29.66
N VAL A 392 15.43 5.82 28.59
CA VAL A 392 15.59 6.38 27.25
C VAL A 392 14.60 7.52 27.07
N LYS A 393 15.13 8.76 26.98
CA LYS A 393 14.32 9.98 26.83
C LYS A 393 14.18 10.31 25.37
N ALA A 394 13.06 9.87 24.77
CA ALA A 394 12.76 10.19 23.39
C ALA A 394 11.94 11.46 23.26
N THR A 395 12.39 12.40 22.41
CA THR A 395 11.60 13.56 21.99
C THR A 395 10.80 13.18 20.74
N LEU A 396 9.48 13.28 20.81
CA LEU A 396 8.61 13.00 19.67
C LEU A 396 8.67 14.15 18.66
N ALA A 397 8.98 13.83 17.40
CA ALA A 397 8.87 14.71 16.24
C ALA A 397 7.75 14.20 15.34
N ALA A 398 6.50 14.57 15.66
CA ALA A 398 5.32 14.20 14.88
C ALA A 398 5.06 15.25 13.78
N GLU A 399 4.81 14.80 12.56
CA GLU A 399 4.59 15.65 11.40
C GLU A 399 3.78 14.98 10.30
N ASN A 400 3.26 15.79 9.37
CA ASN A 400 2.55 15.25 8.20
C ASN A 400 3.45 14.33 7.37
N PHE A 401 2.83 13.33 6.71
CA PHE A 401 3.57 12.28 6.00
C PHE A 401 4.52 12.81 4.93
N THR A 402 4.15 13.84 4.16
CA THR A 402 5.00 14.35 3.07
C THR A 402 6.35 14.90 3.57
N PRO A 403 6.44 15.82 4.53
CA PRO A 403 7.73 16.23 5.09
C PRO A 403 8.43 15.10 5.85
N PHE A 404 7.66 14.24 6.53
CA PHE A 404 8.20 13.07 7.21
C PHE A 404 8.97 12.16 6.25
N ILE A 405 8.34 11.72 5.15
CA ILE A 405 8.99 10.77 4.23
C ILE A 405 10.22 11.38 3.53
N GLN A 406 10.22 12.69 3.28
CA GLN A 406 11.40 13.38 2.75
C GLN A 406 12.60 13.31 3.72
N LYS A 407 12.37 13.46 5.04
CA LYS A 407 13.42 13.26 6.04
C LYS A 407 13.94 11.82 6.06
N MET A 408 13.03 10.82 5.94
CA MET A 408 13.43 9.42 5.87
C MET A 408 14.32 9.16 4.66
N GLN A 409 13.94 9.67 3.49
CA GLN A 409 14.72 9.54 2.25
C GLN A 409 16.09 10.23 2.33
N ASN A 410 16.23 11.26 3.15
CA ASN A 410 17.47 11.97 3.40
C ASN A 410 18.23 11.43 4.65
N PHE A 411 17.75 10.36 5.28
CA PHE A 411 18.34 9.75 6.48
C PHE A 411 18.46 10.73 7.66
N ASP A 412 17.56 11.71 7.78
CA ASP A 412 17.49 12.65 8.90
C ASP A 412 16.58 12.12 10.01
N HIS A 413 17.01 11.04 10.64
CA HIS A 413 16.28 10.40 11.74
C HIS A 413 17.21 9.48 12.55
N PRO A 414 17.12 9.40 13.87
CA PRO A 414 17.70 8.32 14.68
C PRO A 414 16.78 7.10 14.76
N ALA A 415 15.49 7.35 14.88
CA ALA A 415 14.43 6.34 14.91
C ALA A 415 13.16 6.90 14.25
N TYR A 416 12.35 6.02 13.68
CA TYR A 416 11.09 6.41 13.04
C TYR A 416 10.04 5.31 13.09
N LEU A 417 8.76 5.72 13.05
CA LEU A 417 7.63 4.82 12.83
C LEU A 417 7.31 4.76 11.34
N LEU A 418 7.13 3.55 10.81
CA LEU A 418 6.66 3.33 9.45
C LEU A 418 5.69 2.15 9.43
N GLY A 419 4.85 2.09 8.41
CA GLY A 419 3.98 0.96 8.12
C GLY A 419 4.26 0.44 6.70
N TRP A 420 4.34 -0.88 6.55
CA TRP A 420 4.59 -1.53 5.27
C TRP A 420 3.48 -2.51 4.91
N GLY A 421 2.79 -2.23 3.81
CA GLY A 421 1.79 -3.12 3.21
C GLY A 421 2.41 -3.98 2.12
N VAL A 422 2.13 -5.27 2.13
CA VAL A 422 2.75 -6.24 1.22
C VAL A 422 1.91 -6.41 -0.04
N ALA A 423 2.10 -5.51 -1.01
CA ALA A 423 1.25 -5.36 -2.19
C ALA A 423 1.20 -6.58 -3.12
N ASN A 424 2.20 -7.48 -3.08
CA ASN A 424 2.21 -8.71 -3.86
C ASN A 424 1.94 -9.97 -3.04
N PHE A 425 1.60 -9.80 -1.75
CA PHE A 425 1.29 -10.89 -0.81
C PHE A 425 2.44 -11.90 -0.61
N ASP A 426 3.70 -11.45 -0.70
CA ASP A 426 4.88 -12.29 -0.48
C ASP A 426 5.96 -11.55 0.32
N ALA A 427 6.52 -12.22 1.33
CA ALA A 427 7.52 -11.65 2.25
C ALA A 427 8.81 -11.20 1.55
N GLN A 428 9.15 -11.76 0.39
CA GLN A 428 10.31 -11.30 -0.38
C GLN A 428 10.21 -9.81 -0.67
N TYR A 429 9.02 -9.28 -0.99
CA TYR A 429 8.81 -7.86 -1.24
C TYR A 429 9.19 -7.01 -0.03
N THR A 430 8.79 -7.43 1.18
CA THR A 430 9.15 -6.76 2.44
C THR A 430 10.66 -6.81 2.68
N LEU A 431 11.24 -8.01 2.62
CA LEU A 431 12.66 -8.21 2.89
C LEU A 431 13.54 -7.47 1.88
N GLN A 432 13.19 -7.52 0.60
CA GLN A 432 13.90 -6.83 -0.48
C GLN A 432 13.82 -5.31 -0.35
N SER A 433 12.66 -4.77 0.04
CA SER A 433 12.44 -3.33 0.09
C SER A 433 12.99 -2.67 1.34
N LEU A 434 12.82 -3.32 2.52
CA LEU A 434 13.07 -2.72 3.83
C LEU A 434 14.37 -3.18 4.49
N ILE A 435 14.80 -4.43 4.25
CA ILE A 435 15.88 -5.06 5.03
C ILE A 435 17.14 -5.28 4.19
N ARG A 436 16.98 -5.69 2.91
CA ARG A 436 18.10 -5.85 2.00
C ARG A 436 18.95 -4.57 1.98
N THR A 437 20.28 -4.71 2.06
CA THR A 437 21.20 -3.58 1.90
C THR A 437 20.90 -2.79 0.65
N ARG A 438 20.83 -1.46 0.76
CA ARG A 438 20.55 -0.57 -0.37
C ARG A 438 21.55 -0.74 -1.50
N THR A 439 21.02 -0.72 -2.73
CA THR A 439 21.80 -0.67 -3.96
C THR A 439 21.43 0.57 -4.76
N SER A 440 22.05 0.77 -5.91
CA SER A 440 21.60 1.77 -6.89
C SER A 440 20.33 1.38 -7.64
N GLY A 441 19.88 0.12 -7.48
CA GLY A 441 18.64 -0.42 -8.06
C GLY A 441 17.47 -0.39 -7.09
N ALA A 442 16.55 -1.36 -7.26
CA ALA A 442 15.33 -1.43 -6.46
C ALA A 442 15.53 -2.02 -5.05
N ASP A 443 16.67 -2.69 -4.81
CA ASP A 443 16.95 -3.32 -3.53
C ASP A 443 17.18 -2.30 -2.43
N GLY A 444 16.49 -2.46 -1.31
CA GLY A 444 16.61 -1.60 -0.15
C GLY A 444 16.09 -0.17 -0.36
N ASN A 445 15.26 0.10 -1.38
CA ASN A 445 14.78 1.45 -1.68
C ASN A 445 14.06 2.12 -0.50
N PHE A 446 13.44 1.32 0.38
CA PHE A 446 12.76 1.77 1.59
C PHE A 446 13.53 1.41 2.87
N ASN A 447 14.74 0.89 2.74
CA ASN A 447 15.64 0.63 3.88
C ASN A 447 16.24 1.97 4.36
N TYR A 448 15.40 2.78 4.99
CA TYR A 448 15.84 4.05 5.58
C TYR A 448 16.65 3.85 6.87
N SER A 449 16.53 2.68 7.51
CA SER A 449 17.37 2.27 8.66
C SER A 449 18.83 2.02 8.27
N ARG A 450 19.12 1.88 6.98
CA ARG A 450 20.44 1.47 6.48
C ARG A 450 20.92 0.15 7.08
N VAL A 451 19.97 -0.79 7.29
CA VAL A 451 20.31 -2.17 7.65
C VAL A 451 21.27 -2.73 6.61
N SER A 452 22.28 -3.42 7.07
CA SER A 452 23.18 -4.21 6.23
C SER A 452 23.52 -5.51 6.97
N ASP A 453 22.93 -6.62 6.53
CA ASP A 453 23.14 -7.95 7.09
C ASP A 453 23.41 -8.94 5.95
N ALA A 454 24.64 -9.41 5.86
CA ALA A 454 25.08 -10.27 4.75
C ALA A 454 24.29 -11.58 4.64
N THR A 455 23.75 -12.10 5.76
CA THR A 455 22.91 -13.30 5.74
C THR A 455 21.57 -13.02 5.11
N VAL A 456 20.91 -11.92 5.50
CA VAL A 456 19.63 -11.51 4.90
C VAL A 456 19.83 -11.16 3.42
N ASP A 457 20.91 -10.45 3.09
CA ASP A 457 21.24 -10.09 1.71
C ASP A 457 21.37 -11.34 0.81
N ARG A 458 22.14 -12.32 1.23
CA ARG A 458 22.33 -13.59 0.53
C ARG A 458 21.00 -14.34 0.36
N LEU A 459 20.18 -14.41 1.41
CA LEU A 459 18.88 -15.09 1.37
C LEU A 459 17.90 -14.38 0.44
N VAL A 460 17.83 -13.04 0.51
CA VAL A 460 16.97 -12.24 -0.39
C VAL A 460 17.40 -12.41 -1.84
N ASP A 461 18.69 -12.39 -2.13
CA ASP A 461 19.17 -12.56 -3.50
C ASP A 461 18.89 -13.98 -4.03
N ALA A 462 19.06 -15.01 -3.19
CA ALA A 462 18.76 -16.39 -3.57
C ALA A 462 17.25 -16.62 -3.81
N MET A 463 16.36 -16.10 -2.94
CA MET A 463 14.91 -16.32 -3.07
C MET A 463 14.29 -15.63 -4.30
N LYS A 464 14.96 -14.61 -4.87
CA LYS A 464 14.50 -13.93 -6.08
C LYS A 464 14.39 -14.87 -7.28
N THR A 465 15.24 -15.91 -7.31
CA THR A 465 15.37 -16.82 -8.47
C THR A 465 15.01 -18.26 -8.15
N GLU A 466 14.79 -18.60 -6.86
CA GLU A 466 14.44 -19.95 -6.45
C GLU A 466 12.99 -20.29 -6.82
N THR A 467 12.83 -21.29 -7.69
CA THR A 467 11.52 -21.74 -8.19
C THR A 467 10.91 -22.88 -7.39
N ASP A 468 11.73 -23.60 -6.60
CA ASP A 468 11.22 -24.59 -5.65
C ASP A 468 10.55 -23.86 -4.49
N VAL A 469 9.24 -24.00 -4.38
CA VAL A 469 8.43 -23.27 -3.38
C VAL A 469 8.85 -23.60 -1.95
N ALA A 470 9.19 -24.85 -1.65
CA ALA A 470 9.59 -25.27 -0.30
C ALA A 470 10.95 -24.66 0.10
N LYS A 471 11.94 -24.73 -0.80
CA LYS A 471 13.25 -24.11 -0.60
C LYS A 471 13.14 -22.60 -0.46
N ARG A 472 12.36 -21.97 -1.32
CA ARG A 472 12.13 -20.52 -1.29
C ARG A 472 11.48 -20.09 0.04
N ASN A 473 10.45 -20.81 0.49
CA ASN A 473 9.79 -20.53 1.77
C ASN A 473 10.72 -20.76 2.97
N ALA A 474 11.64 -21.72 2.92
CA ALA A 474 12.67 -21.90 3.94
C ALA A 474 13.63 -20.70 4.00
N MET A 475 14.06 -20.15 2.86
CA MET A 475 14.89 -18.93 2.80
C MET A 475 14.14 -17.72 3.35
N ILE A 476 12.85 -17.55 3.02
CA ILE A 476 11.99 -16.49 3.56
C ILE A 476 11.91 -16.60 5.08
N ARG A 477 11.64 -17.81 5.60
CA ARG A 477 11.55 -18.06 7.04
C ARG A 477 12.86 -17.72 7.74
N GLU A 478 14.00 -18.17 7.20
CA GLU A 478 15.33 -17.88 7.77
C GLU A 478 15.61 -16.37 7.82
N ALA A 479 15.31 -15.64 6.74
CA ALA A 479 15.49 -14.19 6.68
C ALA A 479 14.59 -13.43 7.67
N LEU A 480 13.33 -13.85 7.83
CA LEU A 480 12.41 -13.26 8.80
C LEU A 480 12.84 -13.54 10.24
N VAL A 481 13.27 -14.77 10.56
CA VAL A 481 13.82 -15.14 11.87
C VAL A 481 15.07 -14.31 12.17
N ARG A 482 16.01 -14.20 11.23
CA ARG A 482 17.20 -13.37 11.37
C ARG A 482 16.85 -11.91 11.63
N THR A 483 15.92 -11.33 10.87
CA THR A 483 15.44 -9.95 11.04
C THR A 483 14.88 -9.72 12.44
N ARG A 484 14.06 -10.65 12.95
CA ARG A 484 13.49 -10.61 14.29
C ARG A 484 14.55 -10.77 15.38
N ASP A 485 15.37 -11.80 15.29
CA ASP A 485 16.31 -12.19 16.36
C ASP A 485 17.46 -11.18 16.49
N GLU A 486 17.90 -10.57 15.40
CA GLU A 486 18.88 -9.47 15.41
C GLU A 486 18.23 -8.10 15.69
N VAL A 487 16.91 -8.03 15.83
CA VAL A 487 16.14 -6.80 16.04
C VAL A 487 16.56 -5.74 15.01
N LEU A 488 16.56 -6.11 13.73
CA LEU A 488 16.92 -5.18 12.65
C LEU A 488 15.85 -4.10 12.47
N VAL A 489 14.61 -4.42 12.86
CA VAL A 489 13.47 -3.52 13.05
C VAL A 489 12.66 -4.01 14.25
N ILE A 490 11.75 -3.18 14.76
CA ILE A 490 10.89 -3.45 15.92
C ILE A 490 9.43 -3.45 15.45
N PRO A 491 8.86 -4.59 15.02
CA PRO A 491 7.44 -4.68 14.70
C PRO A 491 6.58 -4.36 15.93
N LEU A 492 5.49 -3.63 15.72
CA LEU A 492 4.54 -3.28 16.78
C LEU A 492 3.26 -4.10 16.65
N HIS A 493 2.60 -4.00 15.49
CA HIS A 493 1.36 -4.72 15.22
C HIS A 493 1.05 -4.81 13.74
N HIS A 494 0.23 -5.79 13.37
CA HIS A 494 -0.46 -5.83 12.09
C HIS A 494 -1.74 -5.02 12.19
N GLN A 495 -1.99 -4.18 11.19
CA GLN A 495 -3.10 -3.26 11.19
C GLN A 495 -4.41 -3.99 10.85
N VAL A 496 -5.44 -3.71 11.63
CA VAL A 496 -6.84 -4.02 11.28
C VAL A 496 -7.46 -2.71 10.85
N ARG A 497 -8.09 -2.71 9.68
CA ARG A 497 -8.63 -1.49 9.09
C ARG A 497 -10.11 -1.63 8.79
N PRO A 498 -10.98 -1.25 9.74
CA PRO A 498 -12.41 -1.32 9.54
C PRO A 498 -12.86 -0.24 8.53
N TRP A 499 -13.80 -0.62 7.66
CA TRP A 499 -14.51 0.29 6.77
C TRP A 499 -15.92 0.52 7.30
N ALA A 500 -16.37 1.76 7.36
CA ALA A 500 -17.74 2.10 7.71
C ALA A 500 -18.52 2.52 6.46
N MET A 501 -19.77 2.10 6.35
CA MET A 501 -20.60 2.45 5.20
C MET A 501 -22.08 2.43 5.54
N LYS A 502 -22.88 3.07 4.69
CA LYS A 502 -24.35 3.00 4.76
C LYS A 502 -24.83 1.57 4.53
N GLN A 503 -25.97 1.20 5.11
CA GLN A 503 -26.55 -0.15 5.01
C GLN A 503 -26.82 -0.58 3.56
N ASN A 504 -27.17 0.37 2.68
CA ASN A 504 -27.45 0.11 1.28
C ASN A 504 -26.19 -0.06 0.41
N VAL A 505 -24.98 0.22 0.92
CA VAL A 505 -23.71 -0.01 0.23
C VAL A 505 -23.20 -1.41 0.57
N THR A 506 -22.84 -2.20 -0.42
CA THR A 506 -22.22 -3.51 -0.25
C THR A 506 -20.94 -3.56 -1.09
N THR A 507 -19.83 -3.95 -0.47
CA THR A 507 -18.54 -4.08 -1.15
C THR A 507 -17.74 -5.22 -0.52
N ILE A 508 -16.58 -5.55 -1.08
CA ILE A 508 -15.65 -6.55 -0.58
C ILE A 508 -14.54 -5.83 0.20
N HIS A 509 -14.32 -6.21 1.46
CA HIS A 509 -13.14 -5.73 2.20
C HIS A 509 -11.87 -6.28 1.54
N ARG A 510 -10.90 -5.41 1.35
CA ARG A 510 -9.64 -5.78 0.71
C ARG A 510 -8.48 -5.63 1.69
N ALA A 511 -7.73 -6.72 1.88
CA ALA A 511 -6.56 -6.73 2.78
C ALA A 511 -5.38 -5.87 2.27
N ASP A 512 -5.37 -5.53 0.98
CA ASP A 512 -4.44 -4.55 0.40
C ASP A 512 -4.89 -3.09 0.62
N ASP A 513 -6.02 -2.89 1.31
CA ASP A 513 -6.65 -1.59 1.55
C ASP A 513 -6.91 -0.80 0.26
N ARG A 514 -7.27 -1.50 -0.80
CA ARG A 514 -7.59 -0.92 -2.11
C ARG A 514 -9.03 -1.23 -2.51
N PRO A 515 -10.02 -0.47 -2.04
CA PRO A 515 -11.40 -0.65 -2.46
C PRO A 515 -11.51 -0.56 -3.98
N GLU A 516 -12.35 -1.41 -4.56
CA GLU A 516 -12.63 -1.40 -5.99
C GLU A 516 -14.13 -1.16 -6.21
N ALA A 517 -14.46 -0.02 -6.82
CA ALA A 517 -15.85 0.35 -7.10
C ALA A 517 -16.56 -0.66 -8.00
N ARG A 518 -15.82 -1.42 -8.83
CA ARG A 518 -16.38 -2.49 -9.66
C ARG A 518 -17.00 -3.65 -8.86
N PHE A 519 -16.68 -3.78 -7.57
CA PHE A 519 -17.27 -4.75 -6.64
C PHE A 519 -18.34 -4.14 -5.75
N THR A 520 -18.61 -2.85 -5.86
CA THR A 520 -19.52 -2.13 -4.97
C THR A 520 -20.91 -2.02 -5.57
N THR A 521 -21.92 -2.37 -4.74
CA THR A 521 -23.34 -2.25 -5.09
C THR A 521 -24.01 -1.26 -4.15
N ILE A 522 -24.82 -0.37 -4.69
CA ILE A 522 -25.68 0.57 -3.97
C ILE A 522 -27.13 0.16 -4.27
N ARG A 523 -27.90 -0.14 -3.23
CA ARG A 523 -29.33 -0.53 -3.30
C ARG A 523 -30.24 0.64 -2.99
#